data_03d467167291a0dbb6c782fa71818c17
#
_entry.id   03d467167291a0dbb6c782fa71818c17
#
_cell.length_a   1.000
_cell.length_b   1.000
_cell.length_c   1.000
_cell.angle_alpha   90.00
_cell.angle_beta   90.00
_cell.angle_gamma   90.00
#
_symmetry.space_group_name_H-M   'P 1'
#
loop_
_entity.id
_entity.type
_entity.pdbx_description
1 polymer ?
#
loop_
_entity_poly.entity_id
_entity_poly.type
_entity_poly.pdbx_seq_one_letter_code
_entity_poly.pdbx_strand_id
1 'polypeptide(L)'
;MIPALTKSPPRRLATVGLVALLLAGCATPYATPSASPSPLPTVAPTTPAYTLGPTMSPAPNDCPIAAAPSSTPTQSPTATPASSASVSAAPLMSPPPALTGTATVKMTTNFGDIVIKVDSRLGAHAAGAFVALARCGYYNNVIFHRIVPKMFIQAGDGTYARMPNPSLDSKMGTGGPGWNVADDPVTTKYVRGTVAMANTGSANSGGSQFFIVLSDTAFTGTTSYSIFGNVTSGMDVADRMSVVPTGGEPDQAAGGTTSMPVEPIVITSTIVTTP
;
A
#
# COMPACT_ATOMS: atom_id res chain seq x y z
N MET A 1 44.20 -45.32 15.71
CA MET A 1 43.38 -45.31 16.94
C MET A 1 41.97 -44.89 16.55
N ILE A 2 41.03 -45.83 16.58
CA ILE A 2 39.61 -45.65 16.20
C ILE A 2 38.84 -45.67 17.51
N PRO A 3 38.03 -44.65 17.85
CA PRO A 3 37.12 -44.76 18.99
C PRO A 3 35.76 -45.31 18.58
N ALA A 4 35.21 -46.08 19.50
CA ALA A 4 34.12 -47.03 19.41
C ALA A 4 32.74 -46.42 19.20
N LEU A 5 31.91 -47.18 18.48
CA LEU A 5 30.44 -46.99 18.38
C LEU A 5 29.77 -47.29 19.75
N THR A 6 28.96 -46.35 20.22
CA THR A 6 28.04 -46.58 21.33
C THR A 6 26.65 -46.94 20.80
N LYS A 7 26.19 -48.15 21.22
CA LYS A 7 24.86 -48.71 20.93
C LYS A 7 23.78 -47.98 21.73
N SER A 8 22.68 -47.62 21.02
CA SER A 8 21.44 -47.18 21.65
C SER A 8 20.60 -48.34 22.20
N PRO A 9 19.85 -48.16 23.29
CA PRO A 9 18.98 -49.20 23.84
C PRO A 9 17.61 -49.28 23.12
N PRO A 10 16.94 -50.47 23.22
CA PRO A 10 15.68 -50.70 22.50
C PRO A 10 14.46 -50.02 23.16
N ARG A 11 13.59 -49.49 22.35
CA ARG A 11 12.28 -48.96 22.75
C ARG A 11 11.35 -50.09 23.18
N ARG A 12 10.81 -50.02 24.39
CA ARG A 12 9.75 -50.90 24.89
C ARG A 12 8.40 -50.45 24.33
N LEU A 13 7.71 -51.37 23.63
CA LEU A 13 6.28 -51.24 23.31
C LEU A 13 5.45 -51.36 24.59
N ALA A 14 4.64 -50.36 24.89
CA ALA A 14 3.58 -50.45 25.89
C ALA A 14 2.27 -50.83 25.20
N THR A 15 1.79 -52.02 25.54
CA THR A 15 0.48 -52.54 25.17
C THR A 15 -0.59 -51.84 26.01
N VAL A 16 -1.49 -51.06 25.43
CA VAL A 16 -2.63 -50.50 26.12
C VAL A 16 -3.84 -51.39 25.88
N GLY A 17 -4.34 -51.96 26.93
CA GLY A 17 -5.49 -52.85 26.92
C GLY A 17 -6.80 -52.07 26.69
N LEU A 18 -7.63 -52.60 25.82
CA LEU A 18 -8.97 -52.16 25.49
C LEU A 18 -9.95 -52.65 26.55
N VAL A 19 -10.49 -51.74 27.39
CA VAL A 19 -11.64 -52.02 28.26
C VAL A 19 -12.89 -51.52 27.58
N ALA A 20 -13.74 -52.42 27.08
CA ALA A 20 -15.05 -52.13 26.59
C ALA A 20 -16.05 -52.00 27.73
N LEU A 21 -16.58 -50.82 27.97
CA LEU A 21 -17.66 -50.59 28.93
C LEU A 21 -18.97 -50.37 28.11
N LEU A 22 -19.84 -51.38 28.13
CA LEU A 22 -21.19 -51.32 27.57
C LEU A 22 -22.08 -50.52 28.56
N LEU A 23 -22.49 -49.31 28.21
CA LEU A 23 -23.58 -48.59 28.83
C LEU A 23 -24.75 -48.50 27.83
N ALA A 24 -25.77 -49.28 28.10
CA ALA A 24 -27.10 -49.13 27.49
C ALA A 24 -27.77 -47.89 28.07
N GLY A 25 -27.93 -46.85 27.29
CA GLY A 25 -28.65 -45.61 27.63
C GLY A 25 -29.77 -45.34 26.63
N CYS A 26 -31.01 -45.26 27.13
CA CYS A 26 -32.22 -45.02 26.38
C CYS A 26 -32.13 -43.76 25.51
N ALA A 27 -32.31 -43.95 24.21
CA ALA A 27 -32.42 -42.84 23.26
C ALA A 27 -33.86 -42.31 23.25
N THR A 28 -34.07 -41.09 23.75
CA THR A 28 -35.26 -40.30 23.45
C THR A 28 -35.04 -39.61 22.10
N PRO A 29 -36.02 -39.64 21.20
CA PRO A 29 -35.87 -38.93 19.92
C PRO A 29 -36.00 -37.41 20.15
N TYR A 30 -34.88 -36.69 20.04
CA TYR A 30 -34.91 -35.24 19.91
C TYR A 30 -35.41 -34.89 18.51
N ALA A 31 -36.60 -34.28 18.44
CA ALA A 31 -37.10 -33.66 17.22
C ALA A 31 -36.20 -32.44 16.88
N THR A 32 -35.45 -32.51 15.82
CA THR A 32 -34.71 -31.36 15.24
C THR A 32 -35.76 -30.43 14.60
N PRO A 33 -35.85 -29.15 15.01
CA PRO A 33 -36.58 -28.18 14.21
C PRO A 33 -35.76 -27.89 12.95
N SER A 34 -36.26 -28.34 11.82
CA SER A 34 -35.78 -27.94 10.51
C SER A 34 -36.19 -26.49 10.26
N ALA A 35 -35.37 -25.54 10.73
CA ALA A 35 -35.46 -24.16 10.28
C ALA A 35 -34.62 -24.05 8.99
N SER A 36 -35.32 -24.04 7.87
CA SER A 36 -34.73 -23.62 6.58
C SER A 36 -34.22 -22.21 6.74
N PRO A 37 -32.93 -21.92 6.50
CA PRO A 37 -32.46 -20.53 6.54
C PRO A 37 -33.17 -19.76 5.43
N SER A 38 -33.94 -18.73 5.80
CA SER A 38 -34.42 -17.74 4.84
C SER A 38 -33.24 -17.20 4.06
N PRO A 39 -33.33 -17.10 2.71
CA PRO A 39 -32.25 -16.49 1.95
C PRO A 39 -32.09 -15.05 2.44
N LEU A 40 -30.84 -14.68 2.82
CA LEU A 40 -30.46 -13.30 3.02
C LEU A 40 -30.86 -12.50 1.76
N PRO A 41 -31.40 -11.28 1.92
CA PRO A 41 -31.66 -10.42 0.78
C PRO A 41 -30.32 -10.17 0.08
N THR A 42 -30.20 -10.69 -1.16
CA THR A 42 -29.10 -10.36 -2.06
C THR A 42 -29.26 -8.87 -2.40
N VAL A 43 -28.57 -8.03 -1.65
CA VAL A 43 -28.36 -6.66 -2.06
C VAL A 43 -27.43 -6.75 -3.26
N ALA A 44 -27.99 -6.55 -4.47
CA ALA A 44 -27.19 -6.38 -5.67
C ALA A 44 -26.18 -5.26 -5.38
N PRO A 45 -24.88 -5.43 -5.72
CA PRO A 45 -23.92 -4.34 -5.60
C PRO A 45 -24.41 -3.22 -6.53
N THR A 46 -24.95 -2.18 -5.95
CA THR A 46 -25.18 -0.92 -6.64
C THR A 46 -23.79 -0.36 -6.87
N THR A 47 -23.24 -0.61 -8.05
CA THR A 47 -22.04 0.07 -8.51
C THR A 47 -22.36 1.56 -8.46
N PRO A 48 -21.73 2.36 -7.59
CA PRO A 48 -21.94 3.79 -7.64
C PRO A 48 -21.45 4.25 -9.00
N ALA A 49 -22.35 4.83 -9.81
CA ALA A 49 -21.99 5.48 -11.05
C ALA A 49 -20.94 6.53 -10.71
N TYR A 50 -19.68 6.28 -11.08
CA TYR A 50 -18.58 7.20 -10.86
C TYR A 50 -18.82 8.43 -11.75
N THR A 51 -19.44 9.45 -11.18
CA THR A 51 -19.49 10.75 -11.80
C THR A 51 -18.08 11.32 -11.69
N LEU A 52 -17.38 11.37 -12.84
CA LEU A 52 -16.12 12.10 -12.94
C LEU A 52 -16.37 13.49 -12.35
N GLY A 53 -15.70 13.81 -11.25
CA GLY A 53 -15.77 15.12 -10.63
C GLY A 53 -15.36 16.21 -11.63
N PRO A 54 -15.62 17.48 -11.31
CA PRO A 54 -15.40 18.59 -12.23
C PRO A 54 -13.98 18.56 -12.78
N THR A 55 -13.85 18.87 -14.07
CA THR A 55 -12.62 18.93 -14.87
C THR A 55 -11.43 19.37 -14.03
N MET A 56 -10.50 18.44 -13.82
CA MET A 56 -9.35 18.70 -12.96
C MET A 56 -8.44 19.72 -13.59
N SER A 57 -8.17 20.79 -12.83
CA SER A 57 -7.08 21.70 -13.12
C SER A 57 -5.77 20.90 -13.20
N PRO A 58 -4.91 21.12 -14.20
CA PRO A 58 -3.58 20.53 -14.20
C PRO A 58 -2.88 20.86 -12.88
N ALA A 59 -2.06 19.95 -12.38
CA ALA A 59 -1.26 20.20 -11.18
C ALA A 59 -0.56 21.56 -11.34
N PRO A 60 -0.55 22.43 -10.32
CA PRO A 60 0.15 23.69 -10.42
C PRO A 60 1.60 23.44 -10.80
N ASN A 61 2.16 24.32 -11.64
CA ASN A 61 3.50 24.21 -12.23
C ASN A 61 4.66 24.12 -11.22
N ASP A 62 4.35 24.17 -9.93
CA ASP A 62 5.31 24.14 -8.81
C ASP A 62 5.50 22.75 -8.18
N CYS A 63 4.90 21.70 -8.76
CA CYS A 63 5.11 20.34 -8.28
C CYS A 63 6.54 19.88 -8.61
N PRO A 64 7.33 19.40 -7.66
CA PRO A 64 8.68 18.89 -7.91
C PRO A 64 8.63 17.48 -8.54
N ILE A 65 8.06 17.39 -9.75
CA ILE A 65 7.93 16.13 -10.51
C ILE A 65 8.58 16.25 -11.87
N ALA A 66 9.26 15.19 -12.31
CA ALA A 66 9.67 15.08 -13.70
C ALA A 66 8.42 14.97 -14.59
N ALA A 67 8.39 15.70 -15.71
CA ALA A 67 7.33 15.57 -16.69
C ALA A 67 7.21 14.09 -17.14
N ALA A 68 5.99 13.55 -17.10
CA ALA A 68 5.74 12.22 -17.65
C ALA A 68 6.20 12.17 -19.11
N PRO A 69 6.82 11.06 -19.59
CA PRO A 69 7.20 10.93 -20.99
C PRO A 69 5.92 11.04 -21.84
N SER A 70 5.83 12.10 -22.63
CA SER A 70 4.73 12.33 -23.57
C SER A 70 4.85 11.27 -24.66
N SER A 71 3.96 10.30 -24.69
CA SER A 71 3.84 9.35 -25.80
C SER A 71 3.16 10.05 -26.98
N THR A 72 3.93 10.84 -27.72
CA THR A 72 3.52 11.32 -29.04
C THR A 72 3.81 10.19 -30.04
N PRO A 73 2.84 9.76 -30.87
CA PRO A 73 3.14 8.80 -31.92
C PRO A 73 4.11 9.43 -32.92
N THR A 74 5.28 8.83 -33.03
CA THR A 74 6.34 9.23 -33.96
C THR A 74 5.85 9.04 -35.40
N GLN A 75 5.55 10.16 -36.09
CA GLN A 75 5.62 10.19 -37.53
C GLN A 75 7.11 10.30 -37.92
N SER A 76 7.52 9.36 -38.73
CA SER A 76 8.86 9.28 -39.30
C SER A 76 9.15 10.52 -40.18
N PRO A 77 10.23 11.26 -39.96
CA PRO A 77 10.75 12.17 -40.97
C PRO A 77 12.05 11.64 -41.59
N THR A 78 12.07 11.66 -42.88
CA THR A 78 13.22 11.54 -43.80
C THR A 78 14.36 12.41 -43.35
N ALA A 79 15.57 11.83 -43.35
CA ALA A 79 16.81 12.43 -42.93
C ALA A 79 17.23 13.66 -43.72
N THR A 80 17.71 14.69 -43.03
CA THR A 80 18.71 15.64 -43.51
C THR A 80 19.60 16.05 -42.34
N PRO A 81 20.94 16.00 -42.45
CA PRO A 81 21.85 16.28 -41.34
C PRO A 81 22.14 17.79 -41.26
N ALA A 82 21.88 18.39 -40.13
CA ALA A 82 22.50 19.68 -39.78
C ALA A 82 22.47 19.93 -38.26
N SER A 83 23.64 20.27 -37.77
CA SER A 83 23.91 21.09 -36.59
C SER A 83 23.72 20.48 -35.20
N SER A 84 24.84 20.26 -34.53
CA SER A 84 24.99 20.02 -33.11
C SER A 84 24.35 21.15 -32.28
N ALA A 85 23.10 21.03 -31.95
CA ALA A 85 22.49 21.79 -30.86
C ALA A 85 22.74 21.01 -29.58
N SER A 86 23.56 21.60 -28.68
CA SER A 86 23.71 21.15 -27.31
C SER A 86 22.32 21.04 -26.66
N VAL A 87 21.83 19.83 -26.49
CA VAL A 87 20.63 19.59 -25.68
C VAL A 87 20.99 19.95 -24.25
N SER A 88 20.56 21.14 -23.82
CA SER A 88 20.57 21.52 -22.42
C SER A 88 19.77 20.45 -21.69
N ALA A 89 20.46 19.64 -20.89
CA ALA A 89 19.78 18.66 -20.03
C ALA A 89 18.73 19.41 -19.19
N ALA A 90 17.48 18.97 -19.27
CA ALA A 90 16.45 19.49 -18.38
C ALA A 90 16.96 19.39 -16.93
N PRO A 91 16.70 20.39 -16.08
CA PRO A 91 17.18 20.37 -14.70
C PRO A 91 16.71 19.08 -14.05
N LEU A 92 17.65 18.29 -13.51
CA LEU A 92 17.34 17.13 -12.70
C LEU A 92 16.51 17.64 -11.52
N MET A 93 15.25 17.26 -11.45
CA MET A 93 14.37 17.65 -10.37
C MET A 93 14.93 17.06 -9.09
N SER A 94 15.34 17.90 -8.18
CA SER A 94 15.87 17.50 -6.88
C SER A 94 14.73 17.17 -5.92
N PRO A 95 14.91 16.22 -4.99
CA PRO A 95 13.94 15.98 -3.95
C PRO A 95 13.73 17.26 -3.12
N PRO A 96 12.50 17.47 -2.57
CA PRO A 96 12.24 18.61 -1.70
C PRO A 96 13.09 18.53 -0.43
N PRO A 97 13.29 19.67 0.27
CA PRO A 97 14.03 19.68 1.52
C PRO A 97 13.32 18.84 2.60
N ALA A 98 14.11 18.35 3.54
CA ALA A 98 13.58 17.69 4.73
C ALA A 98 12.60 18.60 5.48
N LEU A 99 11.51 18.04 6.01
CA LEU A 99 10.54 18.78 6.80
C LEU A 99 11.19 19.23 8.12
N THR A 100 10.79 20.40 8.60
CA THR A 100 11.04 20.84 9.97
C THR A 100 9.71 21.01 10.71
N GLY A 101 9.59 20.42 11.90
CA GLY A 101 8.36 20.48 12.70
C GLY A 101 7.31 19.44 12.26
N THR A 102 6.06 19.85 12.29
CA THR A 102 4.92 18.98 11.99
C THR A 102 4.01 19.56 10.91
N ALA A 103 3.27 18.70 10.23
CA ALA A 103 2.19 19.09 9.33
C ALA A 103 1.00 18.14 9.51
N THR A 104 -0.18 18.59 9.14
CA THR A 104 -1.38 17.74 9.04
C THR A 104 -1.77 17.66 7.57
N VAL A 105 -1.92 16.44 7.07
CA VAL A 105 -2.40 16.19 5.71
C VAL A 105 -3.76 15.52 5.81
N LYS A 106 -4.80 16.20 5.35
CA LYS A 106 -6.12 15.64 5.13
C LYS A 106 -6.15 15.07 3.71
N MET A 107 -6.36 13.79 3.59
CA MET A 107 -6.51 13.05 2.35
C MET A 107 -7.97 12.65 2.19
N THR A 108 -8.65 13.20 1.19
CA THR A 108 -10.03 12.83 0.84
C THR A 108 -9.99 11.73 -0.20
N THR A 109 -10.77 10.68 0.02
CA THR A 109 -10.88 9.54 -0.90
C THR A 109 -12.35 9.27 -1.23
N ASN A 110 -12.60 8.43 -2.22
CA ASN A 110 -13.95 7.95 -2.51
C ASN A 110 -14.54 7.02 -1.42
N PHE A 111 -13.73 6.64 -0.42
CA PHE A 111 -14.15 5.87 0.77
C PHE A 111 -14.35 6.76 2.02
N GLY A 112 -13.90 8.01 1.98
CA GLY A 112 -13.94 8.96 3.09
C GLY A 112 -12.60 9.65 3.32
N ASP A 113 -12.52 10.39 4.41
CA ASP A 113 -11.34 11.18 4.77
C ASP A 113 -10.38 10.40 5.68
N ILE A 114 -9.09 10.54 5.41
CA ILE A 114 -8.00 10.09 6.28
C ILE A 114 -7.17 11.33 6.66
N VAL A 115 -6.94 11.53 7.95
CA VAL A 115 -6.11 12.63 8.45
C VAL A 115 -4.80 12.07 8.98
N ILE A 116 -3.70 12.55 8.44
CA ILE A 116 -2.34 12.11 8.78
C ILE A 116 -1.60 13.25 9.46
N LYS A 117 -1.14 13.03 10.69
CA LYS A 117 -0.15 13.90 11.34
C LYS A 117 1.23 13.48 10.89
N VAL A 118 1.93 14.36 10.21
CA VAL A 118 3.31 14.20 9.76
C VAL A 118 4.25 14.85 10.78
N ASP A 119 5.33 14.18 11.15
CA ASP A 119 6.27 14.65 12.17
C ASP A 119 7.71 14.40 11.70
N SER A 120 8.47 15.47 11.52
CA SER A 120 9.86 15.40 11.05
C SER A 120 10.80 14.63 11.99
N ARG A 121 10.44 14.49 13.26
CA ARG A 121 11.22 13.71 14.24
C ARG A 121 11.19 12.21 13.98
N LEU A 122 10.18 11.73 13.24
CA LEU A 122 10.05 10.34 12.85
C LEU A 122 10.88 10.03 11.58
N GLY A 123 10.88 10.98 10.61
CA GLY A 123 11.60 10.83 9.36
C GLY A 123 11.48 12.11 8.53
N ALA A 124 12.50 12.95 8.61
CA ALA A 124 12.45 14.31 8.06
C ALA A 124 12.44 14.36 6.52
N HIS A 125 13.19 13.45 5.86
CA HIS A 125 13.25 13.39 4.40
C HIS A 125 11.95 12.84 3.81
N ALA A 126 11.44 11.73 4.35
CA ALA A 126 10.17 11.15 3.93
C ALA A 126 9.00 12.10 4.21
N ALA A 127 9.00 12.78 5.37
CA ALA A 127 8.02 13.80 5.71
C ALA A 127 8.04 14.97 4.73
N GLY A 128 9.22 15.47 4.37
CA GLY A 128 9.40 16.56 3.42
C GLY A 128 8.87 16.20 2.03
N ALA A 129 9.21 15.01 1.55
CA ALA A 129 8.72 14.48 0.29
C ALA A 129 7.18 14.39 0.28
N PHE A 130 6.60 13.74 1.28
CA PHE A 130 5.16 13.53 1.36
C PHE A 130 4.39 14.86 1.43
N VAL A 131 4.81 15.79 2.29
CA VAL A 131 4.16 17.10 2.46
C VAL A 131 4.27 17.95 1.20
N ALA A 132 5.43 17.99 0.54
CA ALA A 132 5.62 18.77 -0.68
C ALA A 132 4.72 18.24 -1.82
N LEU A 133 4.68 16.92 -2.00
CA LEU A 133 3.85 16.26 -3.00
C LEU A 133 2.35 16.42 -2.70
N ALA A 134 1.95 16.37 -1.42
CA ALA A 134 0.56 16.62 -1.03
C ALA A 134 0.15 18.07 -1.32
N ARG A 135 1.01 19.06 -1.04
CA ARG A 135 0.74 20.48 -1.30
C ARG A 135 0.50 20.79 -2.77
N CYS A 136 1.29 20.20 -3.64
CA CYS A 136 1.17 20.45 -5.09
C CYS A 136 0.10 19.57 -5.76
N GLY A 137 -0.68 18.79 -5.00
CA GLY A 137 -1.72 17.93 -5.56
C GLY A 137 -1.21 16.71 -6.30
N TYR A 138 0.05 16.31 -6.10
CA TYR A 138 0.61 15.11 -6.73
C TYR A 138 -0.22 13.87 -6.47
N TYR A 139 -0.81 13.73 -5.28
CA TYR A 139 -1.63 12.57 -4.93
C TYR A 139 -3.06 12.62 -5.46
N ASN A 140 -3.52 13.73 -6.03
CA ASN A 140 -4.87 13.83 -6.58
C ASN A 140 -5.06 12.85 -7.74
N ASN A 141 -6.12 12.06 -7.69
CA ASN A 141 -6.46 10.95 -8.60
C ASN A 141 -5.50 9.75 -8.57
N VAL A 142 -4.56 9.71 -7.65
CA VAL A 142 -3.74 8.51 -7.42
C VAL A 142 -4.58 7.48 -6.67
N ILE A 143 -4.48 6.21 -7.08
CA ILE A 143 -5.19 5.12 -6.42
C ILE A 143 -4.31 4.44 -5.37
N PHE A 144 -4.98 3.87 -4.36
CA PHE A 144 -4.36 2.82 -3.54
C PHE A 144 -4.27 1.58 -4.41
N HIS A 145 -3.08 1.30 -4.91
CA HIS A 145 -2.85 0.25 -5.91
C HIS A 145 -2.53 -1.11 -5.29
N ARG A 146 -2.29 -1.16 -3.97
CA ARG A 146 -1.90 -2.38 -3.28
C ARG A 146 -2.56 -2.48 -1.90
N ILE A 147 -3.24 -3.58 -1.65
CA ILE A 147 -3.86 -3.93 -0.38
C ILE A 147 -3.30 -5.28 0.08
N VAL A 148 -2.68 -5.30 1.25
CA VAL A 148 -2.34 -6.53 1.95
C VAL A 148 -3.19 -6.57 3.22
N PRO A 149 -4.27 -7.37 3.26
CA PRO A 149 -5.22 -7.37 4.37
C PRO A 149 -4.54 -7.62 5.70
N LYS A 150 -4.94 -6.86 6.73
CA LYS A 150 -4.36 -6.90 8.09
C LYS A 150 -2.90 -6.45 8.19
N MET A 151 -2.26 -6.09 7.09
CA MET A 151 -0.89 -5.56 7.08
C MET A 151 -0.87 -4.09 6.73
N PHE A 152 -1.19 -3.72 5.50
CA PHE A 152 -1.15 -2.32 5.04
C PHE A 152 -1.96 -2.09 3.77
N ILE A 153 -2.22 -0.81 3.49
CA ILE A 153 -2.69 -0.30 2.20
C ILE A 153 -1.64 0.68 1.67
N GLN A 154 -1.32 0.61 0.37
CA GLN A 154 -0.24 1.38 -0.26
C GLN A 154 -0.75 2.19 -1.45
N ALA A 155 -0.28 3.44 -1.53
CA ALA A 155 -0.58 4.39 -2.60
C ALA A 155 0.67 5.20 -2.99
N GLY A 156 0.51 6.18 -3.88
CA GLY A 156 1.53 7.18 -4.16
C GLY A 156 2.31 6.97 -5.46
N ASP A 157 1.96 5.98 -6.28
CA ASP A 157 2.46 5.87 -7.65
C ASP A 157 1.70 6.87 -8.54
N GLY A 158 2.20 8.07 -8.65
CA GLY A 158 1.58 9.12 -9.48
C GLY A 158 1.82 8.97 -10.97
N THR A 159 2.64 8.01 -11.38
CA THR A 159 2.97 7.76 -12.79
C THR A 159 2.06 6.72 -13.41
N TYR A 160 1.91 5.57 -12.77
CA TYR A 160 1.19 4.43 -13.33
C TYR A 160 -0.12 4.10 -12.61
N ALA A 161 -0.31 4.60 -11.39
CA ALA A 161 -1.51 4.36 -10.59
C ALA A 161 -2.39 5.62 -10.48
N ARG A 162 -2.66 6.31 -11.59
CA ARG A 162 -3.44 7.55 -11.64
C ARG A 162 -4.64 7.44 -12.55
N MET A 163 -5.82 7.85 -12.03
CA MET A 163 -7.04 7.96 -12.81
C MET A 163 -6.95 9.10 -13.85
N PRO A 164 -7.65 9.02 -15.01
CA PRO A 164 -8.61 7.96 -15.36
C PRO A 164 -8.00 6.72 -15.98
N ASN A 165 -6.70 6.67 -16.27
CA ASN A 165 -6.06 5.60 -17.03
C ASN A 165 -4.91 4.98 -16.22
N PRO A 166 -5.18 4.28 -15.11
CA PRO A 166 -4.12 3.58 -14.41
C PRO A 166 -3.57 2.43 -15.27
N SER A 167 -2.28 2.19 -15.18
CA SER A 167 -1.65 1.01 -15.78
C SER A 167 -2.11 -0.23 -15.02
N LEU A 168 -2.77 -1.17 -15.70
CA LEU A 168 -3.22 -2.42 -15.08
C LEU A 168 -2.20 -3.56 -15.28
N ASP A 169 -0.98 -3.23 -15.62
CA ASP A 169 0.12 -4.15 -15.87
C ASP A 169 1.17 -4.11 -14.73
N SER A 170 2.27 -4.81 -14.93
CA SER A 170 3.40 -4.87 -13.98
C SER A 170 4.10 -3.55 -13.69
N LYS A 171 3.75 -2.46 -14.35
CA LYS A 171 4.29 -1.12 -14.09
C LYS A 171 3.63 -0.45 -12.90
N MET A 172 2.37 -0.78 -12.60
CA MET A 172 1.69 -0.22 -11.42
C MET A 172 2.48 -0.56 -10.16
N GLY A 173 2.74 0.45 -9.33
CA GLY A 173 3.57 0.32 -8.15
C GLY A 173 5.07 0.51 -8.40
N THR A 174 5.49 0.78 -9.66
CA THR A 174 6.90 1.08 -9.97
C THR A 174 7.18 2.56 -10.23
N GLY A 175 6.13 3.38 -10.31
CA GLY A 175 6.26 4.80 -10.59
C GLY A 175 6.58 5.64 -9.36
N GLY A 176 7.01 6.87 -9.63
CA GLY A 176 7.40 7.82 -8.60
C GLY A 176 7.55 9.24 -9.16
N PRO A 177 8.07 10.18 -8.37
CA PRO A 177 8.16 11.59 -8.74
C PRO A 177 9.36 11.92 -9.64
N GLY A 178 10.18 10.93 -10.01
CA GLY A 178 11.39 11.10 -10.79
C GLY A 178 12.66 11.41 -9.97
N TRP A 179 12.54 11.35 -8.64
CA TRP A 179 13.66 11.49 -7.69
C TRP A 179 13.41 10.60 -6.46
N ASN A 180 14.45 10.36 -5.68
CA ASN A 180 14.40 9.60 -4.44
C ASN A 180 14.89 10.48 -3.27
N VAL A 181 14.51 10.10 -2.05
CA VAL A 181 14.98 10.72 -0.81
C VAL A 181 15.89 9.78 -0.04
N ALA A 182 16.72 10.36 0.81
CA ALA A 182 17.52 9.58 1.76
C ALA A 182 16.59 8.84 2.75
N ASP A 183 17.01 7.66 3.15
CA ASP A 183 16.31 6.90 4.19
C ASP A 183 16.47 7.60 5.54
N ASP A 184 15.37 7.71 6.27
CA ASP A 184 15.39 8.18 7.65
C ASP A 184 15.53 6.98 8.61
N PRO A 185 16.25 7.14 9.73
CA PRO A 185 16.38 6.08 10.73
C PRO A 185 15.02 5.71 11.32
N VAL A 186 14.73 4.40 11.40
CA VAL A 186 13.52 3.91 12.06
C VAL A 186 13.73 3.85 13.57
N THR A 187 13.16 4.79 14.29
CA THR A 187 13.33 4.94 15.74
C THR A 187 12.14 4.47 16.57
N THR A 188 11.06 4.03 15.91
CA THR A 188 9.83 3.60 16.55
C THR A 188 9.27 2.35 15.86
N LYS A 189 8.29 1.70 16.50
CA LYS A 189 7.64 0.51 15.94
C LYS A 189 6.59 0.88 14.89
N TYR A 190 6.38 -0.03 13.94
CA TYR A 190 5.22 0.03 13.04
C TYR A 190 4.01 -0.50 13.80
N VAL A 191 3.13 0.39 14.16
CA VAL A 191 1.85 0.07 14.83
C VAL A 191 0.69 0.47 13.91
N ARG A 192 -0.50 0.02 14.23
CA ARG A 192 -1.72 0.43 13.50
C ARG A 192 -1.80 1.96 13.39
N GLY A 193 -2.00 2.46 12.19
CA GLY A 193 -2.04 3.87 11.86
C GLY A 193 -0.69 4.50 11.52
N THR A 194 0.44 3.78 11.68
CA THR A 194 1.74 4.27 11.20
C THR A 194 1.70 4.51 9.70
N VAL A 195 2.26 5.63 9.26
CA VAL A 195 2.46 5.97 7.84
C VAL A 195 3.95 6.01 7.55
N ALA A 196 4.37 5.21 6.55
CA ALA A 196 5.77 5.07 6.18
C ALA A 196 5.98 5.15 4.68
N MET A 197 7.18 5.59 4.28
CA MET A 197 7.61 5.67 2.88
C MET A 197 7.94 4.26 2.38
N ALA A 198 7.33 3.87 1.26
CA ALA A 198 7.70 2.65 0.57
C ALA A 198 9.03 2.85 -0.17
N ASN A 199 9.81 1.78 -0.27
CA ASN A 199 11.06 1.74 -1.02
C ASN A 199 11.16 0.42 -1.81
N THR A 200 12.16 0.31 -2.68
CA THR A 200 12.39 -0.88 -3.53
C THR A 200 13.20 -1.98 -2.83
N GLY A 201 13.52 -1.82 -1.55
CA GLY A 201 14.47 -2.65 -0.81
C GLY A 201 15.93 -2.19 -0.95
N SER A 202 16.21 -1.26 -1.84
CA SER A 202 17.52 -0.60 -1.94
C SER A 202 17.57 0.63 -1.03
N ALA A 203 18.73 0.97 -0.52
CA ALA A 203 18.92 2.18 0.28
C ALA A 203 18.61 3.44 -0.55
N ASN A 204 17.97 4.42 0.09
CA ASN A 204 17.64 5.73 -0.49
C ASN A 204 16.79 5.61 -1.77
N SER A 205 15.86 4.66 -1.81
CA SER A 205 14.95 4.45 -2.94
C SER A 205 13.51 4.89 -2.69
N GLY A 206 13.23 5.48 -1.54
CA GLY A 206 11.94 6.11 -1.23
C GLY A 206 11.70 7.33 -2.12
N GLY A 207 10.44 7.60 -2.50
CA GLY A 207 10.08 8.73 -3.36
C GLY A 207 8.72 9.30 -3.01
N SER A 208 7.67 8.82 -3.66
CA SER A 208 6.29 9.27 -3.42
C SER A 208 5.38 8.20 -2.85
N GLN A 209 5.74 6.93 -2.96
CA GLN A 209 4.88 5.86 -2.50
C GLN A 209 4.93 5.71 -0.99
N PHE A 210 3.78 5.54 -0.38
CA PHE A 210 3.61 5.39 1.06
C PHE A 210 2.59 4.30 1.37
N PHE A 211 2.65 3.79 2.60
CA PHE A 211 1.66 2.85 3.08
C PHE A 211 1.16 3.21 4.50
N ILE A 212 -0.06 2.77 4.80
CA ILE A 212 -0.70 2.90 6.10
C ILE A 212 -0.78 1.52 6.73
N VAL A 213 -0.23 1.36 7.92
CA VAL A 213 -0.22 0.10 8.68
C VAL A 213 -1.59 -0.15 9.29
N LEU A 214 -2.12 -1.37 9.11
CA LEU A 214 -3.47 -1.75 9.55
C LEU A 214 -3.49 -2.51 10.88
N SER A 215 -2.35 -3.02 11.35
CA SER A 215 -2.29 -3.86 12.55
C SER A 215 -0.97 -3.69 13.28
N ASP A 216 -0.99 -3.79 14.60
CA ASP A 216 0.23 -3.74 15.45
C ASP A 216 1.17 -4.93 15.21
N THR A 217 0.69 -5.98 14.55
CA THR A 217 1.45 -7.18 14.23
C THR A 217 1.83 -7.27 12.75
N ALA A 218 1.58 -6.22 11.96
CA ALA A 218 1.87 -6.23 10.52
C ALA A 218 3.36 -6.37 10.20
N PHE A 219 4.21 -5.77 11.02
CA PHE A 219 5.66 -5.79 10.85
C PHE A 219 6.32 -6.27 12.15
N THR A 220 6.79 -7.52 12.19
CA THR A 220 7.36 -8.15 13.38
C THR A 220 8.88 -8.30 13.32
N GLY A 221 9.53 -7.89 12.25
CA GLY A 221 10.97 -8.00 12.04
C GLY A 221 11.67 -6.65 11.94
N THR A 222 12.95 -6.68 11.58
CA THR A 222 13.69 -5.48 11.22
C THR A 222 13.23 -5.00 9.85
N THR A 223 12.70 -3.80 9.79
CA THR A 223 12.25 -3.14 8.56
C THR A 223 12.92 -1.78 8.46
N SER A 224 13.14 -1.30 7.23
CA SER A 224 13.87 -0.06 6.94
C SER A 224 13.03 0.99 6.22
N TYR A 225 11.70 0.93 6.36
CA TYR A 225 10.81 1.92 5.78
C TYR A 225 10.76 3.18 6.63
N SER A 226 11.15 4.33 6.12
CA SER A 226 11.14 5.61 6.83
C SER A 226 9.74 5.94 7.34
N ILE A 227 9.53 5.87 8.64
CA ILE A 227 8.27 6.29 9.28
C ILE A 227 8.27 7.82 9.30
N PHE A 228 7.17 8.45 8.85
CA PHE A 228 7.09 9.91 8.83
C PHE A 228 5.80 10.47 9.45
N GLY A 229 4.86 9.63 9.84
CA GLY A 229 3.60 10.10 10.40
C GLY A 229 2.71 9.00 10.92
N ASN A 230 1.55 9.44 11.42
CA ASN A 230 0.50 8.57 11.92
C ASN A 230 -0.88 9.10 11.51
N VAL A 231 -1.80 8.19 11.22
CA VAL A 231 -3.21 8.51 11.02
C VAL A 231 -3.81 8.92 12.36
N THR A 232 -4.41 10.11 12.41
CA THR A 232 -5.08 10.64 13.60
C THR A 232 -6.60 10.55 13.50
N SER A 233 -7.14 10.37 12.29
CA SER A 233 -8.57 10.15 12.04
C SER A 233 -8.73 9.39 10.72
N GLY A 234 -9.77 8.54 10.61
CA GLY A 234 -10.08 7.81 9.39
C GLY A 234 -9.47 6.41 9.30
N MET A 235 -9.02 5.81 10.41
CA MET A 235 -8.58 4.41 10.39
C MET A 235 -9.72 3.43 10.08
N ASP A 236 -10.97 3.79 10.37
CA ASP A 236 -12.16 3.06 9.92
C ASP A 236 -12.34 3.12 8.40
N VAL A 237 -11.95 4.24 7.77
CA VAL A 237 -11.89 4.37 6.30
C VAL A 237 -10.84 3.41 5.73
N ALA A 238 -9.63 3.39 6.31
CA ALA A 238 -8.56 2.47 5.91
C ALA A 238 -8.98 0.99 6.07
N ASP A 239 -9.74 0.66 7.13
CA ASP A 239 -10.29 -0.68 7.32
C ASP A 239 -11.28 -1.06 6.22
N ARG A 240 -12.20 -0.16 5.85
CA ARG A 240 -13.13 -0.40 4.73
C ARG A 240 -12.41 -0.58 3.40
N MET A 241 -11.35 0.18 3.15
CA MET A 241 -10.50 -0.01 1.97
C MET A 241 -9.83 -1.39 1.97
N SER A 242 -9.39 -1.86 3.14
CA SER A 242 -8.61 -3.09 3.28
C SER A 242 -9.39 -4.38 2.99
N VAL A 243 -10.72 -4.31 2.93
CA VAL A 243 -11.59 -5.44 2.61
C VAL A 243 -12.15 -5.40 1.20
N VAL A 244 -11.76 -4.41 0.38
CA VAL A 244 -12.08 -4.39 -1.06
C VAL A 244 -11.46 -5.64 -1.69
N PRO A 245 -12.21 -6.40 -2.51
CA PRO A 245 -11.67 -7.55 -3.21
C PRO A 245 -10.44 -7.18 -4.04
N THR A 246 -9.45 -8.05 -4.05
CA THR A 246 -8.21 -7.87 -4.80
C THR A 246 -8.12 -8.83 -5.98
N GLY A 247 -7.46 -8.39 -7.04
CA GLY A 247 -7.21 -9.13 -8.27
C GLY A 247 -5.79 -8.85 -8.78
N GLY A 248 -5.53 -9.19 -10.03
CA GLY A 248 -4.24 -9.00 -10.68
C GLY A 248 -3.26 -10.15 -10.44
N GLU A 249 -1.98 -9.90 -10.69
CA GLU A 249 -0.91 -10.88 -10.51
C GLU A 249 -0.65 -11.16 -9.01
N PRO A 250 -0.19 -12.37 -8.67
CA PRO A 250 0.19 -12.72 -7.31
C PRO A 250 1.30 -11.81 -6.76
N ASP A 251 1.08 -11.26 -5.58
CA ASP A 251 2.04 -10.42 -4.87
C ASP A 251 2.86 -11.27 -3.91
N GLN A 252 4.15 -11.43 -4.17
CA GLN A 252 5.04 -12.26 -3.35
C GLN A 252 5.18 -11.72 -1.91
N ALA A 253 5.16 -10.39 -1.73
CA ALA A 253 5.20 -9.80 -0.40
C ALA A 253 3.88 -9.94 0.37
N ALA A 254 2.77 -10.23 -0.34
CA ALA A 254 1.48 -10.62 0.25
C ALA A 254 1.33 -12.15 0.38
N GLY A 255 2.43 -12.90 0.33
CA GLY A 255 2.41 -14.35 0.42
C GLY A 255 1.87 -15.06 -0.83
N GLY A 256 1.96 -14.43 -1.99
CA GLY A 256 1.48 -14.95 -3.27
C GLY A 256 -0.01 -14.75 -3.53
N THR A 257 -0.70 -13.97 -2.69
CA THR A 257 -2.10 -13.54 -2.94
C THR A 257 -2.13 -12.30 -3.82
N THR A 258 -3.25 -12.05 -4.50
CA THR A 258 -3.45 -10.82 -5.27
C THR A 258 -3.59 -9.63 -4.33
N SER A 259 -3.10 -8.45 -4.73
CA SER A 259 -3.09 -7.27 -3.86
C SER A 259 -3.65 -6.00 -4.51
N MET A 260 -3.91 -6.00 -5.81
CA MET A 260 -4.50 -4.86 -6.51
C MET A 260 -6.02 -4.83 -6.28
N PRO A 261 -6.60 -3.73 -5.75
CA PRO A 261 -8.05 -3.64 -5.58
C PRO A 261 -8.77 -3.70 -6.94
N VAL A 262 -9.84 -4.52 -7.02
CA VAL A 262 -10.64 -4.66 -8.26
C VAL A 262 -11.49 -3.42 -8.53
N GLU A 263 -11.84 -2.66 -7.49
CA GLU A 263 -12.48 -1.36 -7.59
C GLU A 263 -11.48 -0.26 -7.20
N PRO A 264 -11.30 0.78 -8.01
CA PRO A 264 -10.34 1.83 -7.72
C PRO A 264 -10.64 2.57 -6.40
N ILE A 265 -9.68 2.58 -5.50
CA ILE A 265 -9.69 3.38 -4.28
C ILE A 265 -8.90 4.65 -4.57
N VAL A 266 -9.58 5.77 -4.78
CA VAL A 266 -9.01 6.99 -5.36
C VAL A 266 -8.82 8.06 -4.30
N ILE A 267 -7.63 8.65 -4.24
CA ILE A 267 -7.37 9.89 -3.52
C ILE A 267 -7.90 11.03 -4.39
N THR A 268 -8.98 11.67 -3.99
CA THR A 268 -9.60 12.75 -4.77
C THR A 268 -8.93 14.10 -4.54
N SER A 269 -8.44 14.33 -3.32
CA SER A 269 -7.69 15.56 -3.00
C SER A 269 -6.84 15.40 -1.74
N THR A 270 -5.82 16.26 -1.63
CA THR A 270 -5.03 16.43 -0.41
C THR A 270 -4.97 17.90 0.00
N ILE A 271 -5.11 18.17 1.30
CA ILE A 271 -4.98 19.51 1.90
C ILE A 271 -3.93 19.43 3.00
N VAL A 272 -2.95 20.32 2.95
CA VAL A 272 -1.87 20.40 3.95
C VAL A 272 -2.08 21.63 4.83
N THR A 273 -2.05 21.40 6.15
CA THR A 273 -2.05 22.45 7.17
C THR A 273 -0.76 22.33 7.97
N THR A 274 -0.05 23.44 8.14
CA THR A 274 1.10 23.57 9.04
C THR A 274 0.70 24.44 10.24
N PRO A 275 1.24 24.17 11.45
CA PRO A 275 0.98 24.99 12.62
C PRO A 275 1.31 26.47 12.41
#